data_064f92ddfe519b1ee4248772ecbb36d4
#
_entry.id   064f92ddfe519b1ee4248772ecbb36d4
#
_cell.length_a   1.000
_cell.length_b   1.000
_cell.length_c   1.000
_cell.angle_alpha   90.00
_cell.angle_beta   90.00
_cell.angle_gamma   90.00
#
_symmetry.space_group_name_H-M   'P 1'
#
loop_
_entity.id
_entity.type
_entity.pdbx_description
1 polymer ?
#
loop_
_entity_poly.entity_id
_entity_poly.type
_entity_poly.pdbx_seq_one_letter_code
_entity_poly.pdbx_strand_id
1 'polypeptide(L)'
;MIEDPGDSKLFDDICSNYCNRMYFIAKGILNNDSDAEDAVQDALFAIAKQIDSLPYQSTPALKAYVFTAARNSALNILDKHTRHREAALDVNDYKLTSDDRLFEKVCASQDYALLMKALMQLPLKYREILMMHYVNEMKMKEIADALGRKPATVHQQITRGKKMLIELCKKEGMCFDDYKCDVDV
;
A
#
# COMPACT_ATOMS: atom_id res chain seq x y z
N MET A 1 -28.49 -3.78 -6.96
CA MET A 1 -28.25 -5.01 -7.74
C MET A 1 -27.63 -4.53 -9.05
N ILE A 2 -26.54 -5.13 -9.52
CA ILE A 2 -25.95 -4.75 -10.81
C ILE A 2 -26.82 -5.41 -11.87
N GLU A 3 -27.54 -4.62 -12.66
CA GLU A 3 -28.54 -5.13 -13.61
C GLU A 3 -28.01 -5.19 -15.05
N ASP A 4 -27.03 -4.32 -15.37
CA ASP A 4 -26.41 -4.30 -16.70
C ASP A 4 -25.35 -5.41 -16.83
N PRO A 5 -25.37 -6.22 -17.90
CA PRO A 5 -24.37 -7.28 -18.11
C PRO A 5 -22.93 -6.75 -18.25
N GLY A 6 -22.77 -5.52 -18.77
CA GLY A 6 -21.46 -4.86 -18.88
C GLY A 6 -20.90 -4.49 -17.51
N ASP A 7 -21.74 -3.95 -16.64
CA ASP A 7 -21.39 -3.58 -15.26
C ASP A 7 -21.05 -4.83 -14.43
N SER A 8 -21.82 -5.91 -14.60
CA SER A 8 -21.55 -7.20 -13.95
C SER A 8 -20.18 -7.73 -14.36
N LYS A 9 -19.86 -7.70 -15.64
CA LYS A 9 -18.54 -8.12 -16.16
C LYS A 9 -17.41 -7.25 -15.62
N LEU A 10 -17.60 -5.92 -15.61
CA LEU A 10 -16.61 -4.99 -15.05
C LEU A 10 -16.37 -5.28 -13.56
N PHE A 11 -17.43 -5.54 -12.80
CA PHE A 11 -17.31 -5.88 -11.39
C PHE A 11 -16.55 -7.19 -11.17
N ASP A 12 -16.85 -8.22 -11.96
CA ASP A 12 -16.13 -9.51 -11.91
C ASP A 12 -14.65 -9.34 -12.26
N ASP A 13 -14.34 -8.51 -13.26
CA ASP A 13 -12.97 -8.18 -13.63
C ASP A 13 -12.23 -7.42 -12.51
N ILE A 14 -12.91 -6.51 -11.82
CA ILE A 14 -12.38 -5.81 -10.65
C ILE A 14 -12.09 -6.80 -9.52
N CYS A 15 -13.03 -7.68 -9.19
CA CYS A 15 -12.86 -8.68 -8.16
C CYS A 15 -11.67 -9.59 -8.47
N SER A 16 -11.62 -10.13 -9.68
CA SER A 16 -10.59 -11.09 -10.09
C SER A 16 -9.19 -10.50 -10.10
N ASN A 17 -9.04 -9.24 -10.54
CA ASN A 17 -7.73 -8.63 -10.75
C ASN A 17 -7.23 -7.79 -9.56
N TYR A 18 -8.13 -7.28 -8.71
CA TYR A 18 -7.75 -6.29 -7.71
C TYR A 18 -8.04 -6.67 -6.25
N CYS A 19 -8.93 -7.64 -5.94
CA CYS A 19 -9.29 -7.97 -4.55
C CYS A 19 -8.07 -8.28 -3.67
N ASN A 20 -7.16 -9.11 -4.15
CA ASN A 20 -5.95 -9.43 -3.39
C ASN A 20 -5.07 -8.19 -3.12
N ARG A 21 -4.94 -7.31 -4.11
CA ARG A 21 -4.17 -6.07 -3.98
C ARG A 21 -4.86 -5.06 -3.05
N MET A 22 -6.19 -4.98 -3.10
CA MET A 22 -7.01 -4.18 -2.16
C MET A 22 -6.81 -4.66 -0.73
N TYR A 23 -6.82 -5.99 -0.53
CA TYR A 23 -6.55 -6.59 0.78
C TYR A 23 -5.17 -6.19 1.33
N PHE A 24 -4.12 -6.24 0.52
CA PHE A 24 -2.79 -5.81 0.99
C PHE A 24 -2.74 -4.32 1.36
N ILE A 25 -3.45 -3.44 0.63
CA ILE A 25 -3.57 -2.03 1.02
C ILE A 25 -4.25 -1.91 2.38
N ALA A 26 -5.40 -2.55 2.55
CA ALA A 26 -6.16 -2.52 3.79
C ALA A 26 -5.37 -3.12 4.96
N LYS A 27 -4.72 -4.27 4.75
CA LYS A 27 -3.84 -4.92 5.73
C LYS A 27 -2.68 -4.02 6.14
N GLY A 28 -2.07 -3.30 5.17
CA GLY A 28 -1.02 -2.31 5.43
C GLY A 28 -1.49 -1.14 6.31
N ILE A 29 -2.77 -0.84 6.36
CA ILE A 29 -3.34 0.23 7.17
C ILE A 29 -3.77 -0.31 8.55
N LEU A 30 -4.51 -1.42 8.57
CA LEU A 30 -5.23 -1.91 9.75
C LEU A 30 -4.41 -2.89 10.59
N ASN A 31 -3.42 -3.57 9.99
CA ASN A 31 -2.62 -4.61 10.64
C ASN A 31 -3.45 -5.75 11.29
N ASN A 32 -4.63 -6.00 10.76
CA ASN A 32 -5.56 -7.04 11.18
C ASN A 32 -6.20 -7.68 9.94
N ASP A 33 -6.27 -9.01 9.87
CA ASP A 33 -6.77 -9.72 8.70
C ASP A 33 -8.29 -9.54 8.55
N SER A 34 -9.04 -9.71 9.62
CA SER A 34 -10.50 -9.56 9.59
C SER A 34 -10.93 -8.16 9.21
N ASP A 35 -10.31 -7.14 9.82
CA ASP A 35 -10.59 -5.74 9.50
C ASP A 35 -10.20 -5.40 8.04
N ALA A 36 -9.12 -6.03 7.53
CA ALA A 36 -8.70 -5.83 6.14
C ALA A 36 -9.69 -6.46 5.15
N GLU A 37 -10.24 -7.64 5.47
CA GLU A 37 -11.30 -8.28 4.69
C GLU A 37 -12.57 -7.44 4.69
N ASP A 38 -12.99 -6.94 5.84
CA ASP A 38 -14.13 -6.04 5.98
C ASP A 38 -13.94 -4.75 5.17
N ALA A 39 -12.74 -4.17 5.19
CA ALA A 39 -12.43 -3.00 4.40
C ALA A 39 -12.53 -3.25 2.89
N VAL A 40 -12.12 -4.43 2.43
CA VAL A 40 -12.26 -4.83 1.02
C VAL A 40 -13.73 -4.99 0.64
N GLN A 41 -14.53 -5.64 1.49
CA GLN A 41 -15.97 -5.79 1.24
C GLN A 41 -16.67 -4.44 1.18
N ASP A 42 -16.40 -3.54 2.12
CA ASP A 42 -16.94 -2.18 2.12
C ASP A 42 -16.54 -1.40 0.86
N ALA A 43 -15.28 -1.54 0.43
CA ALA A 43 -14.80 -0.90 -0.80
C ALA A 43 -15.49 -1.47 -2.04
N LEU A 44 -15.64 -2.79 -2.16
CA LEU A 44 -16.35 -3.43 -3.27
C LEU A 44 -17.82 -3.02 -3.31
N PHE A 45 -18.45 -2.89 -2.15
CA PHE A 45 -19.84 -2.41 -2.08
C PHE A 45 -19.97 -0.96 -2.54
N ALA A 46 -19.02 -0.10 -2.19
CA ALA A 46 -18.98 1.28 -2.68
C ALA A 46 -18.73 1.35 -4.20
N ILE A 47 -17.85 0.49 -4.73
CA ILE A 47 -17.57 0.38 -6.17
C ILE A 47 -18.84 -0.09 -6.91
N ALA A 48 -19.52 -1.13 -6.41
CA ALA A 48 -20.74 -1.66 -7.03
C ALA A 48 -21.85 -0.62 -7.13
N LYS A 49 -21.94 0.30 -6.18
CA LYS A 49 -22.94 1.40 -6.20
C LYS A 49 -22.67 2.47 -7.27
N GLN A 50 -21.46 2.55 -7.79
CA GLN A 50 -21.05 3.56 -8.76
C GLN A 50 -20.52 2.94 -10.05
N ILE A 51 -20.78 1.65 -10.26
CA ILE A 51 -20.19 0.85 -11.34
C ILE A 51 -20.51 1.40 -12.73
N ASP A 52 -21.74 1.90 -12.92
CA ASP A 52 -22.25 2.52 -14.14
C ASP A 52 -21.48 3.77 -14.57
N SER A 53 -20.82 4.44 -13.64
CA SER A 53 -20.01 5.65 -13.89
C SER A 53 -18.53 5.34 -14.13
N LEU A 54 -18.11 4.09 -13.97
CA LEU A 54 -16.70 3.69 -14.09
C LEU A 54 -16.33 3.32 -15.54
N PRO A 55 -15.07 3.53 -15.96
CA PRO A 55 -14.63 3.13 -17.29
C PRO A 55 -14.58 1.59 -17.41
N TYR A 56 -15.20 1.06 -18.48
CA TYR A 56 -15.26 -0.39 -18.76
C TYR A 56 -13.93 -1.07 -19.11
N GLN A 57 -12.83 -0.34 -19.09
CA GLN A 57 -11.50 -0.88 -19.39
C GLN A 57 -10.59 -0.76 -18.18
N SER A 58 -9.68 -1.73 -18.03
CA SER A 58 -8.61 -1.66 -17.04
C SER A 58 -7.65 -0.51 -17.36
N THR A 59 -8.00 0.68 -16.87
CA THR A 59 -7.22 1.89 -17.06
C THR A 59 -6.46 2.24 -15.78
N PRO A 60 -5.38 3.04 -15.86
CA PRO A 60 -4.73 3.58 -14.66
C PRO A 60 -5.70 4.33 -13.74
N ALA A 61 -6.72 4.98 -14.30
CA ALA A 61 -7.75 5.68 -13.53
C ALA A 61 -8.64 4.71 -12.75
N LEU A 62 -9.09 3.61 -13.36
CA LEU A 62 -9.85 2.56 -12.67
C LEU A 62 -9.02 1.94 -11.53
N LYS A 63 -7.75 1.60 -11.83
CA LYS A 63 -6.82 1.06 -10.83
C LYS A 63 -6.67 2.01 -9.64
N ALA A 64 -6.42 3.29 -9.89
CA ALA A 64 -6.28 4.31 -8.84
C ALA A 64 -7.58 4.46 -8.02
N TYR A 65 -8.73 4.44 -8.68
CA TYR A 65 -10.04 4.50 -8.02
C TYR A 65 -10.27 3.32 -7.07
N VAL A 66 -10.07 2.09 -7.56
CA VAL A 66 -10.25 0.85 -6.79
C VAL A 66 -9.37 0.84 -5.55
N PHE A 67 -8.10 1.22 -5.69
CA PHE A 67 -7.17 1.24 -4.56
C PHE A 67 -7.45 2.39 -3.58
N THR A 68 -7.93 3.52 -4.08
CA THR A 68 -8.39 4.62 -3.22
C THR A 68 -9.63 4.22 -2.42
N ALA A 69 -10.56 3.48 -3.02
CA ALA A 69 -11.73 2.95 -2.34
C ALA A 69 -11.31 2.01 -1.18
N ALA A 70 -10.43 1.04 -1.45
CA ALA A 70 -9.91 0.13 -0.41
C ALA A 70 -9.20 0.88 0.72
N ARG A 71 -8.35 1.86 0.37
CA ARG A 71 -7.67 2.71 1.35
C ARG A 71 -8.65 3.50 2.21
N ASN A 72 -9.65 4.13 1.61
CA ASN A 72 -10.62 4.93 2.34
C ASN A 72 -11.48 4.08 3.28
N SER A 73 -11.91 2.89 2.85
CA SER A 73 -12.63 1.95 3.71
C SER A 73 -11.75 1.52 4.91
N ALA A 74 -10.48 1.20 4.67
CA ALA A 74 -9.55 0.86 5.73
C ALA A 74 -9.31 2.02 6.72
N LEU A 75 -9.17 3.25 6.24
CA LEU A 75 -9.04 4.44 7.10
C LEU A 75 -10.31 4.68 7.92
N ASN A 76 -11.49 4.46 7.35
CA ASN A 76 -12.76 4.59 8.09
C ASN A 76 -12.85 3.57 9.24
N ILE A 77 -12.39 2.34 9.04
CA ILE A 77 -12.33 1.33 10.10
C ILE A 77 -11.29 1.74 11.15
N LEU A 78 -10.11 2.17 10.74
CA LEU A 78 -9.07 2.65 11.64
C LEU A 78 -9.56 3.81 12.51
N ASP A 79 -10.26 4.77 11.92
CA ASP A 79 -10.85 5.92 12.62
C ASP A 79 -11.90 5.49 13.65
N LYS A 80 -12.74 4.50 13.33
CA LYS A 80 -13.69 3.92 14.30
C LYS A 80 -12.95 3.31 15.50
N HIS A 81 -11.86 2.57 15.25
CA HIS A 81 -11.06 1.96 16.30
C HIS A 81 -10.29 2.99 17.14
N THR A 82 -9.76 4.05 16.52
CA THR A 82 -9.01 5.10 17.24
C THR A 82 -9.89 6.02 18.06
N ARG A 83 -11.12 6.29 17.66
CA ARG A 83 -12.09 7.03 18.49
C ARG A 83 -12.43 6.29 19.80
N HIS A 84 -12.22 4.97 19.83
CA HIS A 84 -12.32 4.18 21.05
C HIS A 84 -10.99 4.06 21.82
N ARG A 85 -9.89 4.62 21.29
CA ARG A 85 -8.54 4.47 21.85
C ARG A 85 -7.73 5.75 21.65
N GLU A 86 -7.92 6.74 22.52
CA GLU A 86 -7.03 7.90 22.56
C GLU A 86 -5.64 7.49 23.03
N ALA A 87 -4.62 7.65 22.19
CA ALA A 87 -3.27 8.08 22.56
C ALA A 87 -2.27 8.08 21.39
N ALA A 88 -1.55 9.13 21.34
CA ALA A 88 -0.41 9.59 20.58
C ALA A 88 0.59 8.56 20.00
N LEU A 89 1.10 8.85 18.80
CA LEU A 89 2.44 8.43 18.38
C LEU A 89 3.14 9.55 17.63
N ASP A 90 4.20 10.00 18.26
CA ASP A 90 5.14 11.03 17.83
C ASP A 90 6.12 10.48 16.77
N VAL A 91 6.53 11.30 15.80
CA VAL A 91 7.36 10.89 14.66
C VAL A 91 8.73 11.53 14.77
N ASN A 92 9.75 10.73 14.94
CA ASN A 92 11.15 11.17 14.86
C ASN A 92 11.63 11.25 13.39
N ASP A 93 12.28 12.34 13.07
CA ASP A 93 12.77 12.69 11.73
C ASP A 93 14.21 12.15 11.54
N TYR A 94 14.39 11.20 10.61
CA TYR A 94 15.70 10.62 10.29
C TYR A 94 16.21 11.12 8.94
N LYS A 95 17.47 11.56 8.91
CA LYS A 95 18.21 11.92 7.68
C LYS A 95 19.05 10.74 7.21
N LEU A 96 18.75 10.19 6.02
CA LEU A 96 19.53 9.09 5.46
C LEU A 96 19.60 9.11 3.91
N THR A 97 20.68 8.57 3.34
CA THR A 97 20.92 8.44 1.89
C THR A 97 20.30 7.14 1.34
N SER A 98 19.75 7.10 0.12
CA SER A 98 18.99 5.94 -0.38
C SER A 98 19.86 5.00 -1.21
N ASP A 99 19.77 3.71 -0.92
CA ASP A 99 20.28 2.64 -1.78
C ASP A 99 19.09 1.83 -2.34
N ASP A 100 18.74 2.07 -3.60
CA ASP A 100 17.61 1.44 -4.27
C ASP A 100 17.83 -0.06 -4.52
N ARG A 101 19.08 -0.49 -4.75
CA ARG A 101 19.44 -1.90 -4.97
C ARG A 101 19.23 -2.75 -3.73
N LEU A 102 19.53 -2.21 -2.55
CA LEU A 102 19.30 -2.90 -1.29
C LEU A 102 17.81 -3.12 -1.02
N PHE A 103 16.97 -2.16 -1.40
CA PHE A 103 15.52 -2.29 -1.24
C PHE A 103 14.92 -3.39 -2.14
N GLU A 104 15.33 -3.47 -3.41
CA GLU A 104 14.88 -4.53 -4.33
C GLU A 104 15.22 -5.91 -3.81
N LYS A 105 16.40 -6.07 -3.17
CA LYS A 105 16.83 -7.33 -2.57
C LYS A 105 16.04 -7.70 -1.32
N VAL A 106 15.69 -6.72 -0.48
CA VAL A 106 14.77 -6.94 0.66
C VAL A 106 13.43 -7.47 0.19
N CYS A 107 12.90 -6.91 -0.90
CA CYS A 107 11.63 -7.37 -1.48
C CYS A 107 11.73 -8.76 -2.14
N ALA A 108 12.91 -9.16 -2.63
CA ALA A 108 13.17 -10.46 -3.24
C ALA A 108 13.59 -11.54 -2.23
N SER A 109 13.78 -11.20 -0.96
CA SER A 109 14.20 -12.15 0.06
C SER A 109 13.11 -13.18 0.36
N GLN A 110 13.53 -14.42 0.69
CA GLN A 110 12.61 -15.50 1.07
C GLN A 110 11.92 -15.26 2.43
N ASP A 111 12.34 -14.25 3.18
CA ASP A 111 11.79 -13.88 4.49
C ASP A 111 10.63 -12.88 4.40
N TYR A 112 9.59 -13.26 3.66
CA TYR A 112 8.38 -12.45 3.51
C TYR A 112 7.75 -12.06 4.86
N ALA A 113 7.78 -12.96 5.83
CA ALA A 113 7.22 -12.69 7.17
C ALA A 113 7.98 -11.59 7.91
N LEU A 114 9.31 -11.60 7.86
CA LEU A 114 10.13 -10.54 8.46
C LEU A 114 9.96 -9.20 7.75
N LEU A 115 9.89 -9.23 6.40
CA LEU A 115 9.62 -8.03 5.61
C LEU A 115 8.26 -7.41 6.00
N MET A 116 7.20 -8.22 6.09
CA MET A 116 5.88 -7.75 6.48
C MET A 116 5.88 -7.22 7.92
N LYS A 117 6.57 -7.90 8.84
CA LYS A 117 6.73 -7.43 10.22
C LYS A 117 7.42 -6.06 10.30
N ALA A 118 8.51 -5.88 9.56
CA ALA A 118 9.21 -4.60 9.46
C ALA A 118 8.34 -3.52 8.81
N LEU A 119 7.62 -3.86 7.74
CA LEU A 119 6.70 -2.95 7.07
C LEU A 119 5.60 -2.44 8.00
N MET A 120 5.05 -3.32 8.86
CA MET A 120 4.01 -2.95 9.83
C MET A 120 4.52 -2.03 10.95
N GLN A 121 5.82 -1.98 11.21
CA GLN A 121 6.42 -1.04 12.16
C GLN A 121 6.61 0.37 11.58
N LEU A 122 6.51 0.54 10.27
CA LEU A 122 6.61 1.85 9.63
C LEU A 122 5.43 2.75 10.00
N PRO A 123 5.65 4.07 10.16
CA PRO A 123 4.56 5.03 10.23
C PRO A 123 3.63 4.91 9.01
N LEU A 124 2.31 5.02 9.24
CA LEU A 124 1.28 4.78 8.23
C LEU A 124 1.54 5.52 6.91
N LYS A 125 1.96 6.78 6.97
CA LYS A 125 2.25 7.61 5.78
C LYS A 125 3.33 7.05 4.83
N TYR A 126 4.25 6.24 5.34
CA TYR A 126 5.30 5.57 4.54
C TYR A 126 4.86 4.18 4.11
N ARG A 127 4.23 3.45 5.02
CA ARG A 127 3.74 2.09 4.79
C ARG A 127 2.73 2.04 3.63
N GLU A 128 1.71 2.91 3.65
CA GLU A 128 0.70 2.96 2.58
C GLU A 128 1.31 3.22 1.20
N ILE A 129 2.26 4.14 1.10
CA ILE A 129 2.90 4.49 -0.16
C ILE A 129 3.79 3.36 -0.68
N LEU A 130 4.56 2.71 0.20
CA LEU A 130 5.39 1.57 -0.18
C LEU A 130 4.51 0.40 -0.66
N MET A 131 3.39 0.12 0.00
CA MET A 131 2.43 -0.89 -0.45
C MET A 131 1.85 -0.55 -1.83
N MET A 132 1.43 0.69 -2.05
CA MET A 132 0.91 1.12 -3.35
C MET A 132 1.95 1.00 -4.46
N HIS A 133 3.21 1.35 -4.18
CA HIS A 133 4.26 1.35 -5.19
C HIS A 133 4.77 -0.06 -5.51
N TYR A 134 5.14 -0.84 -4.48
CA TYR A 134 5.81 -2.13 -4.66
C TYR A 134 4.88 -3.33 -4.75
N VAL A 135 3.79 -3.34 -3.99
CA VAL A 135 2.82 -4.45 -4.02
C VAL A 135 1.80 -4.24 -5.13
N ASN A 136 1.34 -3.01 -5.32
CA ASN A 136 0.32 -2.68 -6.30
C ASN A 136 0.87 -2.13 -7.62
N GLU A 137 2.20 -1.99 -7.73
CA GLU A 137 2.89 -1.55 -8.95
C GLU A 137 2.36 -0.22 -9.50
N MET A 138 1.93 0.67 -8.60
CA MET A 138 1.46 1.99 -8.99
C MET A 138 2.63 2.92 -9.28
N LYS A 139 2.50 3.71 -10.35
CA LYS A 139 3.46 4.77 -10.66
C LYS A 139 3.32 5.91 -9.66
N MET A 140 4.41 6.64 -9.40
CA MET A 140 4.41 7.77 -8.44
C MET A 140 3.32 8.81 -8.73
N LYS A 141 3.01 9.06 -10.01
CA LYS A 141 1.94 9.97 -10.41
C LYS A 141 0.57 9.44 -10.01
N GLU A 142 0.30 8.16 -10.25
CA GLU A 142 -0.95 7.51 -9.87
C GLU A 142 -1.17 7.52 -8.35
N ILE A 143 -0.09 7.29 -7.58
CA ILE A 143 -0.12 7.39 -6.11
C ILE A 143 -0.39 8.84 -5.67
N ALA A 144 0.26 9.81 -6.32
CA ALA A 144 0.05 11.22 -6.01
C ALA A 144 -1.40 11.65 -6.23
N ASP A 145 -1.98 11.26 -7.35
CA ASP A 145 -3.38 11.52 -7.70
C ASP A 145 -4.33 10.83 -6.70
N ALA A 146 -4.10 9.54 -6.41
CA ALA A 146 -4.90 8.75 -5.47
C ALA A 146 -4.88 9.30 -4.03
N LEU A 147 -3.75 9.85 -3.60
CA LEU A 147 -3.57 10.39 -2.25
C LEU A 147 -3.83 11.90 -2.14
N GLY A 148 -4.10 12.59 -3.26
CA GLY A 148 -4.20 14.05 -3.30
C GLY A 148 -2.91 14.76 -2.90
N ARG A 149 -1.75 14.16 -3.21
CA ARG A 149 -0.41 14.67 -2.83
C ARG A 149 0.37 15.11 -4.06
N LYS A 150 1.37 15.98 -3.87
CA LYS A 150 2.30 16.35 -4.96
C LYS A 150 3.24 15.17 -5.27
N PRO A 151 3.56 14.90 -6.56
CA PRO A 151 4.50 13.82 -6.94
C PRO A 151 5.87 13.90 -6.23
N ALA A 152 6.39 15.11 -6.02
CA ALA A 152 7.63 15.33 -5.28
C ALA A 152 7.53 14.87 -3.81
N THR A 153 6.37 15.08 -3.17
CA THR A 153 6.11 14.59 -1.80
C THR A 153 6.07 13.07 -1.77
N VAL A 154 5.40 12.43 -2.74
CA VAL A 154 5.34 10.97 -2.86
C VAL A 154 6.75 10.40 -3.05
N HIS A 155 7.56 10.99 -3.94
CA HIS A 155 8.94 10.57 -4.15
C HIS A 155 9.78 10.65 -2.86
N GLN A 156 9.70 11.76 -2.13
CA GLN A 156 10.39 11.90 -0.84
C GLN A 156 9.91 10.86 0.20
N GLN A 157 8.61 10.60 0.24
CA GLN A 157 8.04 9.62 1.17
C GLN A 157 8.45 8.19 0.81
N ILE A 158 8.52 7.82 -0.47
CA ILE A 158 9.06 6.53 -0.93
C ILE A 158 10.52 6.41 -0.49
N THR A 159 11.35 7.42 -0.79
CA THR A 159 12.77 7.41 -0.45
C THR A 159 13.00 7.25 1.06
N ARG A 160 12.29 8.01 1.89
CA ARG A 160 12.39 7.92 3.36
C ARG A 160 11.85 6.59 3.89
N GLY A 161 10.72 6.13 3.35
CA GLY A 161 10.11 4.86 3.74
C GLY A 161 11.01 3.65 3.46
N LYS A 162 11.67 3.61 2.28
CA LYS A 162 12.64 2.57 1.94
C LYS A 162 13.76 2.46 2.96
N LYS A 163 14.35 3.60 3.34
CA LYS A 163 15.45 3.64 4.31
C LYS A 163 15.04 3.11 5.67
N MET A 164 13.90 3.59 6.16
CA MET A 164 13.37 3.12 7.44
C MET A 164 13.08 1.63 7.41
N LEU A 165 12.54 1.12 6.28
CA LEU A 165 12.26 -0.30 6.12
C LEU A 165 13.54 -1.14 6.16
N ILE A 166 14.59 -0.72 5.44
CA ILE A 166 15.89 -1.39 5.45
C ILE A 166 16.47 -1.46 6.88
N GLU A 167 16.40 -0.36 7.63
CA GLU A 167 16.88 -0.33 9.02
C GLU A 167 16.08 -1.26 9.94
N LEU A 168 14.77 -1.30 9.77
CA LEU A 168 13.91 -2.22 10.52
C LEU A 168 14.20 -3.68 10.15
N CYS A 169 14.36 -4.00 8.88
CA CYS A 169 14.75 -5.34 8.43
C CYS A 169 16.09 -5.78 9.02
N LYS A 170 17.09 -4.90 9.06
CA LYS A 170 18.38 -5.17 9.72
C LYS A 170 18.21 -5.45 11.23
N LYS A 171 17.36 -4.70 11.92
CA LYS A 171 17.06 -4.91 13.35
C LYS A 171 16.35 -6.25 13.61
N GLU A 172 15.52 -6.69 12.70
CA GLU A 172 14.81 -7.98 12.77
C GLU A 172 15.69 -9.18 12.35
N GLY A 173 16.98 -8.96 12.06
CA GLY A 173 17.94 -10.02 11.78
C GLY A 173 18.05 -10.42 10.30
N MET A 174 17.48 -9.66 9.38
CA MET A 174 17.75 -9.84 7.96
C MET A 174 19.22 -9.49 7.67
N CYS A 175 20.03 -10.50 7.33
CA CYS A 175 21.41 -10.32 6.94
C CYS A 175 21.47 -9.89 5.47
N PHE A 176 22.07 -8.73 5.23
CA PHE A 176 22.36 -8.22 3.89
C PHE A 176 23.85 -8.31 3.55
N ASP A 177 24.63 -9.11 4.34
CA ASP A 177 26.10 -9.14 4.33
C ASP A 177 26.71 -9.78 3.07
N ASP A 178 25.94 -10.47 2.24
CA ASP A 178 26.44 -11.04 0.97
C ASP A 178 26.63 -10.01 -0.15
N TYR A 179 26.49 -8.73 0.17
CA TYR A 179 26.55 -7.65 -0.81
C TYR A 179 27.58 -6.60 -0.44
N LYS A 180 28.86 -6.99 -0.50
CA LYS A 180 29.94 -6.03 -0.70
C LYS A 180 29.62 -5.28 -1.98
N CYS A 181 29.42 -3.97 -1.86
CA CYS A 181 29.39 -3.07 -3.00
C CYS A 181 30.68 -3.29 -3.80
N ASP A 182 30.57 -3.85 -4.99
CA ASP A 182 31.58 -3.63 -6.01
C ASP A 182 31.48 -2.15 -6.41
N VAL A 183 32.09 -1.32 -5.58
CA VAL A 183 32.44 0.04 -5.93
C VAL A 183 33.92 -0.03 -6.24
N ASP A 184 34.23 -0.48 -7.45
CA ASP A 184 35.52 -0.21 -8.07
C ASP A 184 35.35 -0.16 -9.59
N VAL A 185 35.70 1.00 -10.07
CA VAL A 185 36.05 1.53 -11.40
C VAL A 185 34.96 2.34 -12.08
#